data_c6d49ef8cfd5500c65a7b2d500cbf330
#
_entry.id   c6d49ef8cfd5500c65a7b2d500cbf330
#
_cell.length_a   1.000
_cell.length_b   1.000
_cell.length_c   1.000
_cell.angle_alpha   90.00
_cell.angle_beta   90.00
_cell.angle_gamma   90.00
#
_symmetry.space_group_name_H-M   'P 1'
#
loop_
_entity.id
_entity.type
_entity.pdbx_description
1 polymer ?
#
loop_
_entity_poly.entity_id
_entity_poly.type
_entity_poly.pdbx_seq_one_letter_code
_entity_poly.pdbx_strand_id
1 'polypeptide(L)'
;MRQISKLKIFYLLSLAILAVLFVLAVFKPFASGANYTEVGRQSLLKTQDEWILQFDILNHENKDVKYTIRILFSDKDYHEDFLVKNGGKFTYIHHINENTIGNGQVTYKIFKENADQPFEQATYYLK
;
A
#
# COMPACT_ATOMS: atom_id res chain seq x y z
N MET A 1 40.95 26.49 36.36
CA MET A 1 40.38 26.91 35.09
C MET A 1 40.25 25.77 34.08
N ARG A 2 41.26 24.95 33.92
CA ARG A 2 41.26 23.90 32.89
C ARG A 2 40.27 22.78 33.16
N GLN A 3 40.06 22.45 34.45
CA GLN A 3 39.13 21.39 34.81
C GLN A 3 37.69 21.77 34.55
N ILE A 4 37.39 23.06 34.72
CA ILE A 4 36.04 23.55 34.42
C ILE A 4 35.76 23.40 32.94
N SER A 5 36.78 23.63 32.09
CA SER A 5 36.57 23.54 30.65
C SER A 5 36.31 22.12 30.19
N LYS A 6 36.89 21.09 30.86
CA LYS A 6 36.58 19.72 30.53
C LYS A 6 35.13 19.39 30.77
N LEU A 7 34.61 19.81 31.91
CA LEU A 7 33.20 19.58 32.23
C LEU A 7 32.29 20.30 31.25
N LYS A 8 32.64 21.51 30.90
CA LYS A 8 31.89 22.28 29.91
C LYS A 8 31.94 21.62 28.54
N ILE A 9 33.07 21.07 28.16
CA ILE A 9 33.22 20.38 26.89
C ILE A 9 32.32 19.16 26.85
N PHE A 10 32.30 18.36 27.91
CA PHE A 10 31.39 17.22 27.98
C PHE A 10 29.93 17.63 27.91
N TYR A 11 29.59 18.68 28.59
CA TYR A 11 28.21 19.20 28.56
C TYR A 11 27.81 19.66 27.16
N LEU A 12 28.69 20.44 26.51
CA LEU A 12 28.42 20.93 25.17
C LEU A 12 28.35 19.79 24.18
N LEU A 13 29.21 18.77 24.32
CA LEU A 13 29.19 17.62 23.45
C LEU A 13 27.89 16.82 23.59
N SER A 14 27.45 16.63 24.83
CA SER A 14 26.18 15.95 25.08
C SER A 14 25.01 16.72 24.50
N LEU A 15 25.04 18.02 24.61
CA LEU A 15 23.98 18.89 24.07
C LEU A 15 23.96 18.83 22.55
N ALA A 16 25.14 18.81 21.93
CA ALA A 16 25.25 18.69 20.47
C ALA A 16 24.72 17.35 19.98
N ILE A 17 25.05 16.26 20.65
CA ILE A 17 24.54 14.93 20.31
C ILE A 17 23.03 14.90 20.45
N LEU A 18 22.49 15.46 21.51
CA LEU A 18 21.06 15.49 21.73
C LEU A 18 20.36 16.29 20.62
N ALA A 19 20.92 17.41 20.21
CA ALA A 19 20.37 18.23 19.13
C ALA A 19 20.36 17.47 17.81
N VAL A 20 21.45 16.74 17.50
CA VAL A 20 21.52 15.93 16.28
C VAL A 20 20.47 14.83 16.32
N LEU A 21 20.34 14.14 17.44
CA LEU A 21 19.34 13.09 17.58
C LEU A 21 17.91 13.64 17.42
N PHE A 22 17.67 14.81 17.97
CA PHE A 22 16.37 15.46 17.85
C PHE A 22 16.05 15.78 16.38
N VAL A 23 17.01 16.34 15.66
CA VAL A 23 16.85 16.66 14.24
C VAL A 23 16.57 15.38 13.45
N LEU A 24 17.32 14.32 13.70
CA LEU A 24 17.11 13.04 13.01
C LEU A 24 15.74 12.46 13.32
N ALA A 25 15.27 12.59 14.57
CA ALA A 25 13.96 12.10 14.96
C ALA A 25 12.82 12.86 14.27
N VAL A 26 13.01 14.16 14.07
CA VAL A 26 11.99 14.99 13.41
C VAL A 26 11.95 14.71 11.91
N PHE A 27 13.11 14.60 11.25
CA PHE A 27 13.14 14.47 9.79
C PHE A 27 13.04 13.03 9.32
N LYS A 28 13.49 12.08 10.10
CA LYS A 28 13.49 10.67 9.69
C LYS A 28 12.11 10.13 9.34
N PRO A 29 11.03 10.42 10.09
CA PRO A 29 9.72 9.91 9.72
C PRO A 29 9.23 10.40 8.36
N PHE A 30 9.68 11.57 7.95
CA PHE A 30 9.30 12.10 6.65
C PHE A 30 10.10 11.45 5.52
N ALA A 31 11.30 10.96 5.81
CA ALA A 31 12.15 10.33 4.82
C ALA A 31 11.81 8.86 4.64
N SER A 32 11.35 8.18 5.70
CA SER A 32 11.10 6.75 5.67
C SER A 32 9.61 6.46 5.59
N GLY A 33 9.22 5.56 4.70
CA GLY A 33 7.85 5.09 4.61
C GLY A 33 6.86 6.10 4.09
N ALA A 34 7.34 7.20 3.52
CA ALA A 34 6.44 8.22 2.99
C ALA A 34 5.78 7.81 1.68
N ASN A 35 6.39 6.89 0.93
CA ASN A 35 5.94 6.52 -0.41
C ASN A 35 5.47 5.07 -0.41
N TYR A 36 4.16 4.89 -0.38
CA TYR A 36 3.58 3.56 -0.39
C TYR A 36 2.16 3.59 -0.94
N THR A 37 1.66 2.42 -1.29
CA THR A 37 0.26 2.22 -1.67
C THR A 37 -0.41 1.36 -0.62
N GLU A 38 -1.60 1.79 -0.18
CA GLU A 38 -2.40 1.04 0.77
C GLU A 38 -3.58 0.40 0.05
N VAL A 39 -3.82 -0.87 0.36
CA VAL A 39 -5.01 -1.58 -0.13
C VAL A 39 -5.89 -1.83 1.07
N GLY A 40 -7.07 -1.20 1.09
CA GLY A 40 -7.97 -1.27 2.22
C GLY A 40 -9.35 -1.78 1.86
N ARG A 41 -10.14 -2.05 2.90
CA ARG A 41 -11.54 -2.46 2.76
C ARG A 41 -11.76 -3.65 1.84
N GLN A 42 -10.85 -4.61 1.88
CA GLN A 42 -11.00 -5.83 1.09
C GLN A 42 -12.21 -6.60 1.58
N SER A 43 -13.14 -6.86 0.67
CA SER A 43 -14.34 -7.62 1.01
C SER A 43 -14.81 -8.43 -0.19
N LEU A 44 -15.44 -9.54 0.10
CA LEU A 44 -16.08 -10.38 -0.89
C LEU A 44 -17.47 -10.68 -0.36
N LEU A 45 -18.47 -10.12 -1.03
CA LEU A 45 -19.87 -10.23 -0.61
C LEU A 45 -20.61 -11.12 -1.57
N LYS A 46 -21.49 -11.98 -1.05
CA LYS A 46 -22.35 -12.82 -1.86
C LYS A 46 -23.75 -12.24 -1.88
N THR A 47 -24.29 -12.05 -3.08
CA THR A 47 -25.71 -11.77 -3.30
C THR A 47 -26.39 -13.02 -3.81
N GLN A 48 -27.63 -12.91 -4.27
CA GLN A 48 -28.36 -14.09 -4.76
C GLN A 48 -27.67 -14.76 -5.94
N ASP A 49 -27.20 -13.96 -6.89
CA ASP A 49 -26.72 -14.46 -8.18
C ASP A 49 -25.23 -14.24 -8.41
N GLU A 50 -24.57 -13.45 -7.57
CA GLU A 50 -23.20 -13.05 -7.88
C GLU A 50 -22.38 -12.80 -6.62
N TRP A 51 -21.07 -12.77 -6.83
CA TRP A 51 -20.13 -12.35 -5.82
C TRP A 51 -19.62 -10.96 -6.18
N ILE A 52 -19.45 -10.13 -5.18
CA ILE A 52 -18.94 -8.77 -5.38
C ILE A 52 -17.61 -8.65 -4.66
N LEU A 53 -16.55 -8.50 -5.44
CA LEU A 53 -15.21 -8.26 -4.92
C LEU A 53 -14.99 -6.75 -4.88
N GLN A 54 -14.61 -6.24 -3.74
CA GLN A 54 -14.41 -4.81 -3.55
C GLN A 54 -13.16 -4.55 -2.72
N PHE A 55 -12.39 -3.56 -3.12
CA PHE A 55 -11.27 -3.06 -2.33
C PHE A 55 -10.95 -1.62 -2.72
N ASP A 56 -10.26 -0.92 -1.82
CA ASP A 56 -9.82 0.45 -2.05
C ASP A 56 -8.33 0.46 -2.28
N ILE A 57 -7.89 1.32 -3.19
CA ILE A 57 -6.46 1.60 -3.40
C ILE A 57 -6.23 3.05 -3.03
N LEU A 58 -5.34 3.28 -2.07
CA LEU A 58 -4.98 4.62 -1.62
C LEU A 58 -3.54 4.89 -2.01
N ASN A 59 -3.36 5.96 -2.76
CA ASN A 59 -2.04 6.33 -3.27
C ASN A 59 -1.34 7.27 -2.30
N HIS A 60 -0.35 6.76 -1.58
CA HIS A 60 0.52 7.55 -0.70
C HIS A 60 1.94 7.63 -1.26
N GLU A 61 2.07 7.59 -2.59
CA GLU A 61 3.39 7.52 -3.24
C GLU A 61 4.00 8.88 -3.54
N ASN A 62 3.31 9.97 -3.21
CA ASN A 62 3.72 11.34 -3.50
C ASN A 62 3.80 11.66 -4.99
N LYS A 63 3.12 10.89 -5.81
CA LYS A 63 3.00 11.12 -7.25
C LYS A 63 1.76 10.39 -7.76
N ASP A 64 1.29 10.75 -8.94
CA ASP A 64 0.24 10.00 -9.61
C ASP A 64 0.81 8.65 -10.03
N VAL A 65 0.05 7.58 -9.79
CA VAL A 65 0.51 6.21 -10.09
C VAL A 65 -0.54 5.51 -10.94
N LYS A 66 -0.08 4.84 -11.97
CA LYS A 66 -0.91 3.98 -12.79
C LYS A 66 -0.89 2.58 -12.19
N TYR A 67 -2.07 2.03 -11.97
CA TYR A 67 -2.24 0.69 -11.42
C TYR A 67 -2.89 -0.21 -12.44
N THR A 68 -2.55 -1.49 -12.39
CA THR A 68 -3.21 -2.53 -13.16
C THR A 68 -3.77 -3.55 -12.19
N ILE A 69 -5.07 -3.83 -12.32
CA ILE A 69 -5.73 -4.87 -11.52
C ILE A 69 -6.04 -6.04 -12.45
N ARG A 70 -5.68 -7.24 -12.01
CA ARG A 70 -6.04 -8.46 -12.71
C ARG A 70 -6.91 -9.32 -11.80
N ILE A 71 -8.01 -9.80 -12.35
CA ILE A 71 -8.93 -10.69 -11.65
C ILE A 71 -8.96 -12.01 -12.41
N LEU A 72 -8.60 -13.07 -11.70
CA LEU A 72 -8.50 -14.41 -12.27
C LEU A 72 -9.51 -15.33 -11.58
N PHE A 73 -10.40 -15.91 -12.34
CA PHE A 73 -11.30 -16.94 -11.82
C PHE A 73 -11.69 -17.88 -12.94
N SER A 74 -11.74 -19.17 -12.60
CA SER A 74 -11.93 -20.23 -13.59
C SER A 74 -10.85 -20.11 -14.66
N ASP A 75 -11.23 -20.03 -15.92
CA ASP A 75 -10.31 -19.82 -17.04
C ASP A 75 -10.32 -18.37 -17.53
N LYS A 76 -10.91 -17.48 -16.76
CA LYS A 76 -11.07 -16.08 -17.16
C LYS A 76 -10.04 -15.19 -16.49
N ASP A 77 -9.57 -14.20 -17.25
CA ASP A 77 -8.56 -13.23 -16.80
C ASP A 77 -9.03 -11.86 -17.24
N TYR A 78 -9.44 -11.06 -16.27
CA TYR A 78 -9.83 -9.68 -16.51
C TYR A 78 -8.73 -8.75 -16.01
N HIS A 79 -8.47 -7.70 -16.74
CA HIS A 79 -7.52 -6.69 -16.27
C HIS A 79 -8.03 -5.30 -16.62
N GLU A 80 -7.64 -4.35 -15.81
CA GLU A 80 -8.02 -2.96 -15.99
C GLU A 80 -6.90 -2.06 -15.49
N ASP A 81 -6.57 -1.04 -16.27
CA ASP A 81 -5.59 -0.03 -15.91
C ASP A 81 -6.31 1.24 -15.48
N PHE A 82 -5.79 1.89 -14.45
CA PHE A 82 -6.36 3.17 -14.01
C PHE A 82 -5.29 4.00 -13.32
N LEU A 83 -5.50 5.31 -13.31
CA LEU A 83 -4.59 6.26 -12.69
C LEU A 83 -5.20 6.73 -11.38
N VAL A 84 -4.42 6.67 -10.30
CA VAL A 84 -4.81 7.24 -9.02
C VAL A 84 -3.88 8.40 -8.72
N LYS A 85 -4.45 9.58 -8.55
CA LYS A 85 -3.68 10.78 -8.29
C LYS A 85 -3.03 10.72 -6.92
N ASN A 86 -1.97 11.48 -6.76
CA ASN A 86 -1.27 11.62 -5.49
C ASN A 86 -2.27 11.94 -4.37
N GLY A 87 -2.24 11.12 -3.31
CA GLY A 87 -3.16 11.28 -2.19
C GLY A 87 -4.59 10.84 -2.46
N GLY A 88 -4.86 10.31 -3.65
CA GLY A 88 -6.20 9.89 -4.03
C GLY A 88 -6.55 8.48 -3.62
N LYS A 89 -7.84 8.18 -3.76
CA LYS A 89 -8.38 6.86 -3.47
C LYS A 89 -9.19 6.39 -4.67
N PHE A 90 -9.06 5.10 -5.00
CA PHE A 90 -9.87 4.46 -6.01
C PHE A 90 -10.51 3.22 -5.43
N THR A 91 -11.84 3.11 -5.56
CA THR A 91 -12.56 1.91 -5.11
C THR A 91 -12.84 1.04 -6.32
N TYR A 92 -12.31 -0.18 -6.28
CA TYR A 92 -12.53 -1.16 -7.34
C TYR A 92 -13.63 -2.10 -6.92
N ILE A 93 -14.61 -2.31 -7.82
CA ILE A 93 -15.72 -3.22 -7.60
C ILE A 93 -15.81 -4.13 -8.82
N HIS A 94 -15.81 -5.45 -8.58
CA HIS A 94 -15.92 -6.44 -9.64
C HIS A 94 -17.04 -7.40 -9.31
N HIS A 95 -17.99 -7.52 -10.23
CA HIS A 95 -19.13 -8.43 -10.09
C HIS A 95 -18.81 -9.74 -10.79
N ILE A 96 -18.94 -10.85 -10.08
CA ILE A 96 -18.64 -12.18 -10.58
C ILE A 96 -19.93 -13.00 -10.52
N ASN A 97 -20.43 -13.39 -11.67
CA ASN A 97 -21.64 -14.22 -11.73
C ASN A 97 -21.33 -15.59 -11.15
N GLU A 98 -22.21 -16.09 -10.30
CA GLU A 98 -22.04 -17.38 -9.64
C GLU A 98 -21.84 -18.52 -10.64
N ASN A 99 -22.50 -18.45 -11.78
CA ASN A 99 -22.43 -19.51 -12.79
C ASN A 99 -21.11 -19.56 -13.54
N THR A 100 -20.28 -18.53 -13.42
CA THR A 100 -18.99 -18.47 -14.13
C THR A 100 -17.81 -18.91 -13.28
N ILE A 101 -18.04 -19.25 -12.01
CA ILE A 101 -16.98 -19.67 -11.10
C ILE A 101 -16.86 -21.19 -11.18
N GLY A 102 -15.91 -21.68 -11.99
CA GLY A 102 -15.78 -23.10 -12.23
C GLY A 102 -15.08 -23.85 -11.11
N ASN A 103 -14.00 -23.29 -10.57
CA ASN A 103 -13.17 -23.96 -9.57
C ASN A 103 -13.37 -23.43 -8.15
N GLY A 104 -14.26 -22.47 -7.96
CA GLY A 104 -14.53 -21.91 -6.65
C GLY A 104 -13.43 -21.01 -6.11
N GLN A 105 -12.56 -20.51 -6.96
CA GLN A 105 -11.47 -19.63 -6.54
C GLN A 105 -11.48 -18.35 -7.35
N VAL A 106 -11.21 -17.23 -6.67
CA VAL A 106 -11.03 -15.93 -7.30
C VAL A 106 -9.73 -15.35 -6.76
N THR A 107 -8.83 -14.95 -7.66
CA THR A 107 -7.57 -14.32 -7.29
C THR A 107 -7.53 -12.93 -7.88
N TYR A 108 -7.13 -11.94 -7.09
CA TYR A 108 -6.82 -10.63 -7.64
C TYR A 108 -5.35 -10.31 -7.43
N LYS A 109 -4.81 -9.57 -8.38
CA LYS A 109 -3.42 -9.10 -8.34
C LYS A 109 -3.41 -7.63 -8.70
N ILE A 110 -2.65 -6.84 -7.96
CA ILE A 110 -2.55 -5.41 -8.19
C ILE A 110 -1.09 -5.08 -8.49
N PHE A 111 -0.86 -4.41 -9.64
CA PHE A 111 0.47 -4.04 -10.09
C PHE A 111 0.60 -2.53 -10.11
N LYS A 112 1.80 -2.02 -9.80
CA LYS A 112 2.13 -0.61 -9.93
C LYS A 112 2.85 -0.36 -11.24
N GLU A 113 2.34 0.59 -12.02
CA GLU A 113 2.97 1.00 -13.27
C GLU A 113 3.24 -0.22 -14.15
N ASN A 114 4.46 -0.43 -14.62
CA ASN A 114 4.79 -1.56 -15.48
C ASN A 114 5.59 -2.64 -14.74
N ALA A 115 5.35 -2.80 -13.45
CA ALA A 115 6.04 -3.80 -12.67
C ALA A 115 5.68 -5.21 -13.12
N ASP A 116 6.66 -6.11 -13.10
CA ASP A 116 6.46 -7.51 -13.48
C ASP A 116 5.80 -8.32 -12.37
N GLN A 117 5.91 -7.87 -11.14
CA GLN A 117 5.38 -8.57 -9.98
C GLN A 117 4.29 -7.75 -9.33
N PRO A 118 3.21 -8.39 -8.87
CA PRO A 118 2.18 -7.66 -8.13
C PRO A 118 2.71 -7.25 -6.75
N PHE A 119 2.30 -6.07 -6.29
CA PHE A 119 2.64 -5.65 -4.93
C PHE A 119 1.59 -6.14 -3.92
N GLU A 120 0.43 -6.55 -4.41
CA GLU A 120 -0.64 -7.09 -3.58
C GLU A 120 -1.38 -8.17 -4.34
N GLN A 121 -1.70 -9.28 -3.68
CA GLN A 121 -2.53 -10.32 -4.26
C GLN A 121 -3.24 -11.09 -3.16
N ALA A 122 -4.40 -11.61 -3.49
CA ALA A 122 -5.16 -12.45 -2.57
C ALA A 122 -6.01 -13.42 -3.36
N THR A 123 -6.26 -14.59 -2.76
CA THR A 123 -7.12 -15.61 -3.32
C THR A 123 -8.26 -15.89 -2.36
N TYR A 124 -9.47 -15.84 -2.87
CA TYR A 124 -10.67 -16.17 -2.11
C TYR A 124 -11.21 -17.50 -2.58
N TYR A 125 -11.64 -18.32 -1.64
CA TYR A 125 -12.26 -19.61 -1.92
C TYR A 125 -13.77 -19.47 -1.75
N LEU A 126 -14.49 -19.67 -2.83
CA LEU A 126 -15.94 -19.50 -2.88
C LEU A 126 -16.64 -20.82 -2.76
N LYS A 127 -17.60 -20.91 -1.88
CA LYS A 127 -18.38 -22.15 -1.70
C LYS A 127 -19.85 -21.92 -1.90
#